data_083168a2f3445f0895f39b0c04fbc48d
#
_entry.id   083168a2f3445f0895f39b0c04fbc48d
#
_cell.length_a   1.000
_cell.length_b   1.000
_cell.length_c   1.000
_cell.angle_alpha   90.00
_cell.angle_beta   90.00
_cell.angle_gamma   90.00
#
_symmetry.space_group_name_H-M   'P 1'
#
loop_
_entity.id
_entity.type
_entity.pdbx_description
1 polymer ?
#
loop_
_entity_poly.entity_id
_entity_poly.type
_entity_poly.pdbx_seq_one_letter_code
_entity_poly.pdbx_strand_id
1 'polypeptide(L)'
;TGLVDRLDWVLQTKPDITILTIGANDAIRGIDVATVEANIRTAVKRLQDGGSEVILGGMQIYDNLGADYVESFAAIYPRVAKDMNVTLIPFFLEGVGGDPKLNQADAIHPTKEGYTIIVNDNILPILQPEIEKLEAAYTDTATKPSTPTETTQ
;
A
#
# COMPACT_ATOMS: atom_id res chain seq x y z
N THR A 1 -3.77 -14.10 -2.51
CA THR A 1 -2.87 -15.20 -2.94
C THR A 1 -2.01 -14.79 -4.12
N GLY A 2 -2.52 -14.34 -5.26
CA GLY A 2 -1.73 -14.05 -6.46
C GLY A 2 -0.64 -12.97 -6.30
N LEU A 3 -0.72 -12.09 -5.29
CA LEU A 3 0.31 -11.10 -5.04
C LEU A 3 1.53 -11.72 -4.35
N VAL A 4 1.31 -12.60 -3.37
CA VAL A 4 2.42 -13.23 -2.61
C VAL A 4 3.37 -13.95 -3.56
N ASP A 5 2.85 -14.59 -4.60
CA ASP A 5 3.64 -15.28 -5.62
C ASP A 5 4.42 -14.31 -6.53
N ARG A 6 3.96 -13.06 -6.65
CA ARG A 6 4.60 -12.00 -7.47
C ARG A 6 5.58 -11.12 -6.71
N LEU A 7 5.57 -11.16 -5.37
CA LEU A 7 6.41 -10.30 -4.54
C LEU A 7 7.90 -10.49 -4.82
N ASP A 8 8.35 -11.71 -5.08
CA ASP A 8 9.76 -11.97 -5.41
C ASP A 8 10.20 -11.22 -6.67
N TRP A 9 9.32 -11.13 -7.66
CA TRP A 9 9.58 -10.37 -8.87
C TRP A 9 9.60 -8.86 -8.62
N VAL A 10 8.67 -8.33 -7.81
CA VAL A 10 8.64 -6.91 -7.42
C VAL A 10 9.92 -6.56 -6.65
N LEU A 11 10.32 -7.39 -5.69
CA LEU A 11 11.53 -7.17 -4.88
C LEU A 11 12.83 -7.17 -5.69
N GLN A 12 12.88 -7.85 -6.85
CA GLN A 12 14.04 -7.77 -7.76
C GLN A 12 14.25 -6.36 -8.30
N THR A 13 13.21 -5.53 -8.39
CA THR A 13 13.34 -4.12 -8.84
C THR A 13 13.88 -3.20 -7.74
N LYS A 14 13.99 -3.69 -6.49
CA LYS A 14 14.44 -2.94 -5.31
C LYS A 14 13.75 -1.59 -5.17
N PRO A 15 12.41 -1.56 -5.07
CA PRO A 15 11.69 -0.30 -4.96
C PRO A 15 11.98 0.37 -3.62
N ASP A 16 12.27 1.67 -3.63
CA ASP A 16 12.44 2.46 -2.40
C ASP A 16 11.08 2.66 -1.70
N ILE A 17 10.01 2.91 -2.46
CA ILE A 17 8.63 3.01 -1.97
C ILE A 17 7.74 2.05 -2.75
N THR A 18 6.85 1.37 -2.03
CA THR A 18 5.80 0.55 -2.64
C THR A 18 4.42 1.00 -2.16
N ILE A 19 3.56 1.40 -3.09
CA ILE A 19 2.13 1.58 -2.81
C ILE A 19 1.45 0.23 -3.00
N LEU A 20 0.94 -0.33 -1.91
CA LEU A 20 0.37 -1.67 -1.88
C LEU A 20 -1.15 -1.61 -1.80
N THR A 21 -1.84 -1.99 -2.89
CA THR A 21 -3.30 -2.11 -2.94
C THR A 21 -3.68 -3.57 -3.19
N ILE A 22 -4.16 -4.26 -2.17
CA ILE A 22 -4.51 -5.69 -2.21
C ILE A 22 -5.71 -6.00 -1.31
N GLY A 23 -6.27 -7.19 -1.48
CA GLY A 23 -7.33 -7.73 -0.63
C GLY A 23 -8.74 -7.62 -1.24
N ALA A 24 -9.03 -6.63 -2.09
CA ALA A 24 -10.36 -6.46 -2.67
C ALA A 24 -10.83 -7.69 -3.46
N ASN A 25 -9.95 -8.28 -4.27
CA ASN A 25 -10.28 -9.49 -5.03
C ASN A 25 -10.52 -10.72 -4.13
N ASP A 26 -9.81 -10.81 -3.02
CA ASP A 26 -10.04 -11.89 -2.05
C ASP A 26 -11.38 -11.68 -1.34
N ALA A 27 -11.70 -10.44 -0.97
CA ALA A 27 -12.98 -10.08 -0.36
C ALA A 27 -14.17 -10.34 -1.30
N ILE A 28 -14.09 -9.93 -2.57
CA ILE A 28 -15.15 -10.20 -3.57
C ILE A 28 -15.42 -11.72 -3.72
N ARG A 29 -14.42 -12.55 -3.51
CA ARG A 29 -14.53 -14.02 -3.52
C ARG A 29 -15.00 -14.60 -2.19
N GLY A 30 -15.29 -13.78 -1.19
CA GLY A 30 -15.72 -14.22 0.13
C GLY A 30 -14.65 -14.94 0.93
N ILE A 31 -13.37 -14.66 0.67
CA ILE A 31 -12.27 -15.22 1.46
C ILE A 31 -12.38 -14.68 2.89
N ASP A 32 -12.16 -15.55 3.85
CA ASP A 32 -12.19 -15.22 5.28
C ASP A 32 -11.29 -14.02 5.61
N VAL A 33 -11.82 -13.09 6.41
CA VAL A 33 -11.19 -11.81 6.74
C VAL A 33 -9.81 -12.01 7.40
N ALA A 34 -9.67 -13.03 8.27
CA ALA A 34 -8.40 -13.31 8.92
C ALA A 34 -7.34 -13.79 7.91
N THR A 35 -7.75 -14.55 6.91
CA THR A 35 -6.88 -14.99 5.80
C THR A 35 -6.44 -13.80 4.96
N VAL A 36 -7.36 -12.89 4.63
CA VAL A 36 -7.03 -11.65 3.88
C VAL A 36 -6.03 -10.82 4.67
N GLU A 37 -6.27 -10.60 5.96
CA GLU A 37 -5.35 -9.87 6.83
C GLU A 37 -3.95 -10.52 6.89
N ALA A 38 -3.88 -11.84 7.06
CA ALA A 38 -2.61 -12.56 7.09
C ALA A 38 -1.82 -12.39 5.78
N ASN A 39 -2.50 -12.40 4.63
CA ASN A 39 -1.89 -12.16 3.31
C ASN A 39 -1.36 -10.73 3.20
N ILE A 40 -2.12 -9.73 3.67
CA ILE A 40 -1.70 -8.32 3.67
C ILE A 40 -0.46 -8.15 4.57
N ARG A 41 -0.48 -8.67 5.79
CA ARG A 41 0.66 -8.64 6.72
C ARG A 41 1.91 -9.30 6.13
N THR A 42 1.74 -10.44 5.48
CA THR A 42 2.84 -11.14 4.80
C THR A 42 3.43 -10.29 3.69
N ALA A 43 2.60 -9.64 2.87
CA ALA A 43 3.06 -8.79 1.79
C ALA A 43 3.80 -7.56 2.31
N VAL A 44 3.23 -6.86 3.30
CA VAL A 44 3.88 -5.70 3.95
C VAL A 44 5.23 -6.09 4.53
N LYS A 45 5.29 -7.18 5.31
CA LYS A 45 6.54 -7.65 5.92
C LYS A 45 7.62 -7.94 4.88
N ARG A 46 7.27 -8.64 3.80
CA ARG A 46 8.25 -8.99 2.76
C ARG A 46 8.79 -7.76 2.03
N LEU A 47 7.94 -6.74 1.80
CA LEU A 47 8.37 -5.48 1.20
C LEU A 47 9.30 -4.71 2.15
N GLN A 48 8.97 -4.62 3.44
CA GLN A 48 9.83 -4.00 4.46
C GLN A 48 11.16 -4.74 4.61
N ASP A 49 11.15 -6.08 4.67
CA ASP A 49 12.36 -6.91 4.72
C ASP A 49 13.23 -6.71 3.46
N GLY A 50 12.62 -6.38 2.33
CA GLY A 50 13.30 -6.03 1.08
C GLY A 50 13.83 -4.59 1.02
N GLY A 51 13.60 -3.80 2.07
CA GLY A 51 14.09 -2.41 2.19
C GLY A 51 13.16 -1.36 1.59
N SER A 52 11.92 -1.73 1.22
CA SER A 52 10.94 -0.79 0.68
C SER A 52 10.10 -0.13 1.79
N GLU A 53 9.97 1.19 1.74
CA GLU A 53 8.91 1.88 2.48
C GLU A 53 7.56 1.50 1.90
N VAL A 54 6.59 1.15 2.77
CA VAL A 54 5.28 0.67 2.34
C VAL A 54 4.21 1.71 2.63
N ILE A 55 3.46 2.08 1.60
CA ILE A 55 2.22 2.84 1.72
C ILE A 55 1.07 1.87 1.44
N LEU A 56 0.30 1.55 2.47
CA LEU A 56 -0.83 0.62 2.35
C LEU A 56 -2.09 1.37 1.90
N GLY A 57 -2.66 0.99 0.77
CA GLY A 57 -3.93 1.51 0.28
C GLY A 57 -5.10 0.78 0.91
N GLY A 58 -5.88 1.46 1.76
CA GLY A 58 -7.10 0.94 2.34
C GLY A 58 -8.16 0.67 1.27
N MET A 59 -8.88 -0.45 1.41
CA MET A 59 -9.93 -0.87 0.50
C MET A 59 -11.24 -1.06 1.24
N GLN A 60 -12.34 -0.79 0.55
CA GLN A 60 -13.70 -1.09 0.98
C GLN A 60 -14.37 -1.92 -0.12
N ILE A 61 -15.41 -2.64 0.25
CA ILE A 61 -16.21 -3.46 -0.66
C ILE A 61 -17.69 -3.12 -0.49
N TYR A 62 -18.48 -3.47 -1.50
CA TYR A 62 -19.93 -3.29 -1.46
C TYR A 62 -20.58 -4.22 -0.44
N ASP A 63 -21.75 -3.78 0.08
CA ASP A 63 -22.52 -4.49 1.12
C ASP A 63 -23.32 -5.69 0.57
N ASN A 64 -22.67 -6.53 -0.25
CA ASN A 64 -23.27 -7.76 -0.76
C ASN A 64 -22.86 -9.02 0.02
N LEU A 65 -21.92 -8.88 0.96
CA LEU A 65 -21.44 -9.98 1.81
C LEU A 65 -21.87 -9.85 3.27
N GLY A 66 -22.73 -8.88 3.56
CA GLY A 66 -23.22 -8.57 4.90
C GLY A 66 -22.36 -7.56 5.65
N ALA A 67 -23.02 -6.73 6.47
CA ALA A 67 -22.40 -5.60 7.15
C ALA A 67 -21.18 -6.00 8.01
N ASP A 68 -21.28 -7.10 8.75
CA ASP A 68 -20.20 -7.59 9.62
C ASP A 68 -18.90 -7.91 8.84
N TYR A 69 -19.05 -8.51 7.64
CA TYR A 69 -17.92 -8.81 6.79
C TYR A 69 -17.30 -7.53 6.22
N VAL A 70 -18.13 -6.61 5.73
CA VAL A 70 -17.70 -5.33 5.15
C VAL A 70 -16.92 -4.49 6.17
N GLU A 71 -17.47 -4.36 7.38
CA GLU A 71 -16.83 -3.63 8.47
C GLU A 71 -15.51 -4.28 8.90
N SER A 72 -15.53 -5.60 9.11
CA SER A 72 -14.34 -6.36 9.48
C SER A 72 -13.24 -6.28 8.43
N PHE A 73 -13.59 -6.32 7.14
CA PHE A 73 -12.67 -6.19 6.04
C PHE A 73 -12.03 -4.78 6.01
N ALA A 74 -12.84 -3.73 6.08
CA ALA A 74 -12.34 -2.35 6.08
C ALA A 74 -11.40 -2.08 7.27
N ALA A 75 -11.68 -2.68 8.43
CA ALA A 75 -10.88 -2.54 9.65
C ALA A 75 -9.49 -3.19 9.58
N ILE A 76 -9.22 -4.06 8.60
CA ILE A 76 -7.89 -4.68 8.41
C ILE A 76 -6.82 -3.61 8.20
N TYR A 77 -7.07 -2.67 7.29
CA TYR A 77 -6.05 -1.74 6.81
C TYR A 77 -5.51 -0.80 7.89
N PRO A 78 -6.34 -0.07 8.66
CA PRO A 78 -5.85 0.77 9.73
C PRO A 78 -5.16 -0.03 10.85
N ARG A 79 -5.63 -1.26 11.13
CA ARG A 79 -5.00 -2.16 12.11
C ARG A 79 -3.61 -2.60 11.64
N VAL A 80 -3.50 -3.09 10.41
CA VAL A 80 -2.21 -3.52 9.84
C VAL A 80 -1.25 -2.34 9.73
N ALA A 81 -1.70 -1.19 9.25
CA ALA A 81 -0.87 0.00 9.12
C ALA A 81 -0.29 0.42 10.48
N LYS A 82 -1.11 0.44 11.53
CA LYS A 82 -0.67 0.75 12.89
C LYS A 82 0.32 -0.29 13.43
N ASP A 83 -0.02 -1.57 13.33
CA ASP A 83 0.76 -2.66 13.94
C ASP A 83 2.12 -2.85 13.26
N MET A 84 2.19 -2.59 11.96
CA MET A 84 3.40 -2.76 11.15
C MET A 84 4.14 -1.45 10.87
N ASN A 85 3.64 -0.34 11.42
CA ASN A 85 4.23 1.00 11.27
C ASN A 85 4.43 1.38 9.80
N VAL A 86 3.38 1.27 8.99
CA VAL A 86 3.37 1.69 7.60
C VAL A 86 2.38 2.83 7.37
N THR A 87 2.67 3.67 6.40
CA THR A 87 1.80 4.78 6.00
C THR A 87 0.52 4.23 5.37
N LEU A 88 -0.64 4.83 5.70
CA LEU A 88 -1.96 4.41 5.22
C LEU A 88 -2.57 5.47 4.32
N ILE A 89 -3.05 5.07 3.15
CA ILE A 89 -4.09 5.78 2.41
C ILE A 89 -5.43 5.25 2.96
N PRO A 90 -6.24 6.04 3.68
CA PRO A 90 -7.41 5.51 4.41
C PRO A 90 -8.41 4.77 3.53
N PHE A 91 -8.73 5.35 2.36
CA PHE A 91 -9.49 4.68 1.31
C PHE A 91 -8.90 5.03 -0.06
N PHE A 92 -8.36 4.03 -0.74
CA PHE A 92 -7.65 4.24 -2.02
C PHE A 92 -8.56 4.81 -3.12
N LEU A 93 -9.84 4.42 -3.14
CA LEU A 93 -10.83 4.85 -4.11
C LEU A 93 -11.72 6.00 -3.60
N GLU A 94 -11.30 6.76 -2.60
CA GLU A 94 -12.09 7.89 -2.06
C GLU A 94 -12.46 8.87 -3.18
N GLY A 95 -13.73 9.28 -3.20
CA GLY A 95 -14.27 10.18 -4.23
C GLY A 95 -14.52 9.55 -5.61
N VAL A 96 -14.18 8.27 -5.78
CA VAL A 96 -14.28 7.56 -7.07
C VAL A 96 -15.08 6.26 -6.95
N GLY A 97 -14.88 5.52 -5.87
CA GLY A 97 -15.54 4.23 -5.68
C GLY A 97 -17.06 4.35 -5.71
N GLY A 98 -17.71 3.56 -6.58
CA GLY A 98 -19.17 3.55 -6.73
C GLY A 98 -19.77 4.66 -7.60
N ASP A 99 -19.01 5.65 -8.06
CA ASP A 99 -19.52 6.65 -9.01
C ASP A 99 -19.50 6.07 -10.44
N PRO A 100 -20.66 5.90 -11.11
CA PRO A 100 -20.71 5.31 -12.45
C PRO A 100 -20.07 6.17 -13.54
N LYS A 101 -19.79 7.45 -13.27
CA LYS A 101 -19.08 8.34 -14.22
C LYS A 101 -17.58 8.20 -14.12
N LEU A 102 -17.09 7.76 -12.97
CA LEU A 102 -15.66 7.64 -12.67
C LEU A 102 -15.17 6.20 -12.71
N ASN A 103 -16.08 5.24 -12.93
CA ASN A 103 -15.76 3.82 -13.08
C ASN A 103 -16.16 3.30 -14.46
N GLN A 104 -15.48 2.25 -14.91
CA GLN A 104 -15.79 1.54 -16.14
C GLN A 104 -17.16 0.82 -16.02
N ALA A 105 -17.63 0.21 -17.10
CA ALA A 105 -18.91 -0.48 -17.13
C ALA A 105 -19.03 -1.64 -16.13
N ASP A 106 -17.91 -2.14 -15.59
CA ASP A 106 -17.89 -3.15 -14.53
C ASP A 106 -18.14 -2.58 -13.13
N ALA A 107 -18.22 -1.25 -13.00
CA ALA A 107 -18.41 -0.52 -11.75
C ALA A 107 -17.32 -0.76 -10.68
N ILE A 108 -16.19 -1.35 -11.05
CA ILE A 108 -15.08 -1.74 -10.16
C ILE A 108 -13.81 -0.97 -10.50
N HIS A 109 -13.49 -0.89 -11.78
CA HIS A 109 -12.25 -0.28 -12.24
C HIS A 109 -12.46 1.19 -12.62
N PRO A 110 -11.65 2.12 -12.07
CA PRO A 110 -11.77 3.54 -12.42
C PRO A 110 -11.54 3.81 -13.91
N THR A 111 -12.19 4.86 -14.42
CA THR A 111 -11.86 5.48 -15.70
C THR A 111 -10.56 6.26 -15.58
N LYS A 112 -10.09 6.85 -16.71
CA LYS A 112 -8.95 7.77 -16.71
C LYS A 112 -9.19 8.96 -15.76
N GLU A 113 -10.39 9.52 -15.79
CA GLU A 113 -10.80 10.62 -14.93
C GLU A 113 -10.81 10.19 -13.45
N GLY A 114 -11.34 9.01 -13.15
CA GLY A 114 -11.30 8.42 -11.82
C GLY A 114 -9.86 8.23 -11.32
N TYR A 115 -8.97 7.68 -12.13
CA TYR A 115 -7.56 7.58 -11.77
C TYR A 115 -6.87 8.93 -11.57
N THR A 116 -7.25 9.96 -12.31
CA THR A 116 -6.72 11.30 -12.11
C THR A 116 -7.05 11.83 -10.71
N ILE A 117 -8.28 11.62 -10.23
CA ILE A 117 -8.70 11.98 -8.88
C ILE A 117 -7.92 11.15 -7.85
N ILE A 118 -7.87 9.83 -8.02
CA ILE A 118 -7.13 8.95 -7.09
C ILE A 118 -5.67 9.40 -6.94
N VAL A 119 -5.00 9.70 -8.04
CA VAL A 119 -3.60 10.11 -8.01
C VAL A 119 -3.44 11.44 -7.31
N ASN A 120 -4.21 12.45 -7.70
CA ASN A 120 -4.02 13.81 -7.20
C ASN A 120 -4.49 13.99 -5.76
N ASP A 121 -5.60 13.36 -5.38
CA ASP A 121 -6.27 13.65 -4.13
C ASP A 121 -5.97 12.59 -3.06
N ASN A 122 -5.74 11.32 -3.44
CA ASN A 122 -5.56 10.23 -2.49
C ASN A 122 -4.10 9.76 -2.39
N ILE A 123 -3.33 9.77 -3.50
CA ILE A 123 -1.96 9.25 -3.52
C ILE A 123 -0.94 10.36 -3.25
N LEU A 124 -0.90 11.39 -4.08
CA LEU A 124 0.15 12.41 -4.04
C LEU A 124 0.30 13.11 -2.70
N PRO A 125 -0.79 13.48 -1.98
CA PRO A 125 -0.66 14.13 -0.66
C PRO A 125 0.03 13.27 0.39
N ILE A 126 -0.01 11.94 0.22
CA ILE A 126 0.60 10.96 1.13
C ILE A 126 1.97 10.53 0.64
N LEU A 127 2.13 10.34 -0.66
CA LEU A 127 3.37 9.88 -1.27
C LEU A 127 4.48 10.95 -1.23
N GLN A 128 4.14 12.20 -1.49
CA GLN A 128 5.12 13.28 -1.61
C GLN A 128 5.94 13.49 -0.33
N PRO A 129 5.35 13.53 0.88
CA PRO A 129 6.12 13.58 2.13
C PRO A 129 7.05 12.37 2.34
N GLU A 130 6.65 11.17 1.87
CA GLU A 130 7.50 9.99 1.99
C GLU A 130 8.71 10.06 1.04
N ILE A 131 8.54 10.59 -0.17
CA ILE A 131 9.64 10.86 -1.09
C ILE A 131 10.62 11.86 -0.47
N GLU A 132 10.13 12.98 0.07
CA GLU A 132 10.95 14.02 0.70
C GLU A 132 11.78 13.47 1.87
N LYS A 133 11.20 12.59 2.69
CA LYS A 133 11.93 11.91 3.78
C LYS A 133 13.07 11.04 3.25
N LEU A 134 12.83 10.27 2.18
CA LEU A 134 13.86 9.44 1.58
C LEU A 134 14.99 10.27 0.97
N GLU A 135 14.65 11.32 0.23
CA GLU A 135 15.64 12.23 -0.36
C GLU A 135 16.53 12.87 0.72
N ALA A 136 15.94 13.29 1.84
CA ALA A 136 16.67 13.84 2.99
C ALA A 136 17.64 12.79 3.58
N ALA A 137 17.19 11.54 3.73
CA ALA A 137 18.01 10.45 4.26
C ALA A 137 19.20 10.12 3.34
N TYR A 138 19.01 10.13 2.02
CA TYR A 138 20.09 9.93 1.05
C TYR A 138 21.12 11.06 1.09
N THR A 139 20.66 12.30 1.24
CA THR A 139 21.55 13.47 1.31
C THR A 139 22.41 13.45 2.58
N ASP A 140 21.85 13.05 3.72
CA ASP A 140 22.57 12.98 5.00
C ASP A 140 23.63 11.84 5.02
N THR A 141 23.33 10.72 4.36
CA THR A 141 24.30 9.62 4.22
C THR A 141 25.44 9.96 3.27
N ALA A 142 25.22 10.77 2.24
CA ALA A 142 26.23 11.20 1.30
C ALA A 142 27.19 12.26 1.87
N THR A 143 26.76 13.01 2.89
CA THR A 143 27.56 14.07 3.54
C THR A 143 28.37 13.60 4.76
N LYS A 144 28.20 12.35 5.21
CA LYS A 144 28.97 11.81 6.33
C LYS A 144 30.41 11.50 5.88
N PRO A 145 31.45 12.21 6.37
CA PRO A 145 32.84 11.89 6.00
C PRO A 145 33.18 10.48 6.51
N SER A 146 33.76 9.68 5.64
CA SER A 146 34.36 8.39 6.01
C SER A 146 35.39 8.63 7.10
N THR A 147 35.16 8.13 8.30
CA THR A 147 36.14 8.14 9.37
C THR A 147 37.38 7.35 8.90
N PRO A 148 38.61 7.92 8.91
CA PRO A 148 39.76 7.16 8.55
C PRO A 148 39.95 6.01 9.53
N THR A 149 40.06 4.80 9.02
CA THR A 149 40.51 3.63 9.80
C THR A 149 41.94 3.91 10.28
N GLU A 150 42.14 4.19 11.57
CA GLU A 150 43.47 4.22 12.17
C GLU A 150 44.07 2.84 12.02
N THR A 151 45.04 2.76 11.13
CA THR A 151 45.96 1.61 11.03
C THR A 151 46.98 1.74 12.13
N THR A 152 46.77 1.02 13.23
CA THR A 152 47.83 0.85 14.27
C THR A 152 48.89 -0.09 13.73
N GLN A 153 50.11 0.42 13.59
CA GLN A 153 51.34 -0.36 13.39
C GLN A 153 51.76 -1.09 14.67
#